data_4a02428612f23420c67ef1d8d4bb1a23
#
_entry.id   4a02428612f23420c67ef1d8d4bb1a23
#
_cell.length_a   1.000
_cell.length_b   1.000
_cell.length_c   1.000
_cell.angle_alpha   90.00
_cell.angle_beta   90.00
_cell.angle_gamma   90.00
#
_symmetry.space_group_name_H-M   'P 1'
#
loop_
_entity.id
_entity.type
_entity.pdbx_description
1 polymer ?
#
loop_
_entity_poly.entity_id
_entity_poly.type
_entity_poly.pdbx_seq_one_letter_code
_entity_poly.pdbx_strand_id
1 'polypeptide(L)'
;MMVMLTIASFGRKHIEKATVVADTIFYAENMSNVANANQASYYRLLMTTGSGINKKDVFKDYYMNGNLRAEGGYSFIDLGNDRNTVFNGDVTTYYKNGKEKWHGKYVNGKREGYF
;
A
#
# COMPACT_ATOMS: atom_id res chain seq x y z
N MET A 1 7.48 16.42 -2.28
CA MET A 1 8.76 15.80 -2.71
C MET A 1 8.52 14.38 -3.17
N MET A 2 9.09 14.02 -4.28
CA MET A 2 8.95 12.68 -4.83
C MET A 2 10.20 11.86 -4.50
N VAL A 3 10.01 10.67 -3.98
CA VAL A 3 11.11 9.76 -3.69
C VAL A 3 10.99 8.55 -4.61
N MET A 4 12.08 8.22 -5.27
CA MET A 4 12.12 7.08 -6.18
C MET A 4 12.78 5.90 -5.48
N LEU A 5 12.09 4.76 -5.50
CA LEU A 5 12.60 3.52 -4.97
C LEU A 5 12.81 2.55 -6.12
N THR A 6 13.89 1.81 -6.08
CA THR A 6 14.16 0.77 -7.06
C THR A 6 14.21 -0.57 -6.35
N ILE A 7 13.40 -1.50 -6.82
CA ILE A 7 13.37 -2.84 -6.26
C ILE A 7 13.96 -3.79 -7.30
N ALA A 8 15.00 -4.50 -6.91
CA ALA A 8 15.66 -5.46 -7.79
C ALA A 8 15.42 -6.88 -7.26
N SER A 9 15.06 -7.78 -8.16
CA SER A 9 14.94 -9.19 -7.84
C SER A 9 16.24 -9.89 -8.20
N PHE A 10 16.85 -10.59 -7.25
CA PHE A 10 18.08 -11.32 -7.49
C PHE A 10 17.87 -12.41 -8.53
N GLY A 11 18.83 -12.55 -9.41
CA GLY A 11 18.77 -13.53 -10.49
C GLY A 11 17.79 -13.17 -11.59
N ARG A 12 17.23 -11.98 -11.53
CA ARG A 12 16.29 -11.49 -12.53
C ARG A 12 16.89 -10.33 -13.29
N LYS A 13 16.48 -10.21 -14.54
CA LYS A 13 16.84 -9.07 -15.37
C LYS A 13 15.89 -7.90 -15.15
N HIS A 14 14.77 -8.18 -14.52
CA HIS A 14 13.72 -7.20 -14.36
C HIS A 14 13.95 -6.34 -13.13
N ILE A 15 13.90 -5.04 -13.34
CA ILE A 15 13.98 -4.05 -12.27
C ILE A 15 12.66 -3.30 -12.28
N GLU A 16 12.00 -3.32 -11.14
CA GLU A 16 10.75 -2.62 -10.97
C GLU A 16 11.00 -1.31 -10.25
N LYS A 17 10.52 -0.21 -10.83
CA LYS A 17 10.63 1.12 -10.25
C LYS A 17 9.32 1.48 -9.60
N ALA A 18 9.39 1.94 -8.36
CA ALA A 18 8.27 2.49 -7.65
C ALA A 18 8.54 3.94 -7.30
N THR A 19 7.60 4.82 -7.58
CA THR A 19 7.71 6.24 -7.31
C THR A 19 6.66 6.63 -6.29
N VAL A 20 7.08 7.25 -5.20
CA VAL A 20 6.17 7.79 -4.19
C VAL A 20 5.52 9.04 -4.77
N VAL A 21 4.19 9.09 -4.77
CA VAL A 21 3.42 10.13 -5.46
C VAL A 21 2.66 11.06 -4.50
N ALA A 22 2.80 10.86 -3.20
CA ALA A 22 2.11 11.68 -2.21
C ALA A 22 2.93 11.71 -0.92
N ASP A 23 2.59 12.64 -0.04
CA ASP A 23 3.17 12.67 1.30
C ASP A 23 2.75 11.42 2.07
N THR A 24 3.58 11.02 3.03
CA THR A 24 3.25 9.90 3.92
C THR A 24 1.93 10.18 4.64
N ILE A 25 1.05 9.20 4.65
CA ILE A 25 -0.23 9.29 5.31
C ILE A 25 -0.17 8.51 6.61
N PHE A 26 -0.56 9.14 7.70
CA PHE A 26 -0.54 8.50 9.03
C PHE A 26 -1.95 8.13 9.45
N TYR A 27 -2.06 6.95 10.07
CA TYR A 27 -3.34 6.43 10.53
C TYR A 27 -3.25 5.99 11.98
N ALA A 28 -4.31 6.24 12.72
CA ALA A 28 -4.50 5.65 14.04
C ALA A 28 -4.87 4.16 13.89
N GLU A 29 -4.94 3.46 15.01
CA GLU A 29 -5.27 2.04 15.01
C GLU A 29 -6.60 1.73 14.35
N ASN A 30 -7.58 2.62 14.47
CA ASN A 30 -8.88 2.47 13.84
C ASN A 30 -8.93 2.93 12.38
N MET A 31 -7.76 3.23 11.81
CA MET A 31 -7.61 3.71 10.43
C MET A 31 -8.16 5.11 10.18
N SER A 32 -8.34 5.91 11.22
CA SER A 32 -8.60 7.33 11.02
C SER A 32 -7.28 8.04 10.69
N ASN A 33 -7.34 8.98 9.77
CA ASN A 33 -6.17 9.77 9.37
C ASN A 33 -5.78 10.70 10.51
N VAL A 34 -4.47 10.72 10.82
CA VAL A 34 -3.92 11.59 11.86
C VAL A 34 -2.81 12.45 11.27
N ALA A 35 -2.48 13.54 11.97
CA ALA A 35 -1.63 14.58 11.41
C ALA A 35 -0.15 14.19 11.31
N ASN A 36 0.34 13.35 12.22
CA ASN A 36 1.77 13.07 12.29
C ASN A 36 2.07 11.72 12.93
N ALA A 37 3.35 11.35 12.87
CA ALA A 37 3.83 10.06 13.34
C ALA A 37 3.58 9.81 14.83
N ASN A 38 3.58 10.86 15.65
CA ASN A 38 3.36 10.71 17.10
C ASN A 38 1.99 10.16 17.44
N GLN A 39 1.03 10.37 16.56
CA GLN A 39 -0.36 9.96 16.76
C GLN A 39 -0.68 8.65 16.03
N ALA A 40 0.28 8.12 15.26
CA ALA A 40 0.03 7.05 14.31
C ALA A 40 0.33 5.68 14.88
N SER A 41 -0.49 4.70 14.48
CA SER A 41 -0.20 3.28 14.63
C SER A 41 0.32 2.68 13.33
N TYR A 42 -0.01 3.30 12.20
CA TYR A 42 0.40 2.86 10.87
C TYR A 42 0.73 4.05 10.00
N TYR A 43 1.54 3.82 8.95
CA TYR A 43 1.72 4.83 7.92
C TYR A 43 1.61 4.19 6.54
N ARG A 44 1.15 4.98 5.59
CA ARG A 44 0.89 4.53 4.22
C ARG A 44 1.70 5.34 3.23
N LEU A 45 2.32 4.63 2.30
CA LEU A 45 2.96 5.22 1.14
C LEU A 45 2.13 4.91 -0.08
N LEU A 46 1.84 5.93 -0.87
CA LEU A 46 1.17 5.78 -2.16
C LEU A 46 2.23 5.87 -3.26
N MET A 47 2.21 4.92 -4.17
CA MET A 47 3.24 4.79 -5.18
C MET A 47 2.62 4.45 -6.53
N THR A 48 3.37 4.72 -7.60
CA THR A 48 3.06 4.15 -8.91
C THR A 48 4.19 3.25 -9.34
N THR A 49 3.85 2.18 -10.04
CA THR A 49 4.80 1.26 -10.65
C THR A 49 4.49 1.12 -12.12
N GLY A 50 5.50 0.74 -12.90
CA GLY A 50 5.32 0.56 -14.32
C GLY A 50 5.25 1.87 -15.09
N SER A 51 4.93 1.78 -16.35
CA SER A 51 4.80 2.95 -17.23
C SER A 51 3.77 2.69 -18.32
N GLY A 52 3.23 3.78 -18.88
CA GLY A 52 2.25 3.71 -19.94
C GLY A 52 1.02 2.89 -19.55
N ILE A 53 0.67 1.94 -20.37
CA ILE A 53 -0.51 1.09 -20.16
C ILE A 53 -0.31 0.14 -18.96
N ASN A 54 0.93 -0.08 -18.54
CA ASN A 54 1.25 -0.96 -17.43
C ASN A 54 1.37 -0.22 -16.09
N LYS A 55 1.08 1.07 -16.10
CA LYS A 55 1.14 1.88 -14.87
C LYS A 55 0.10 1.38 -13.87
N LYS A 56 0.53 1.21 -12.63
CA LYS A 56 -0.33 0.77 -11.53
C LYS A 56 -0.16 1.68 -10.34
N ASP A 57 -1.28 2.00 -9.70
CA ASP A 57 -1.28 2.71 -8.43
C ASP A 57 -1.32 1.68 -7.31
N VAL A 58 -0.34 1.76 -6.43
CA VAL A 58 -0.18 0.79 -5.34
C VAL A 58 0.04 1.51 -4.03
N PHE A 59 -0.32 0.85 -2.94
CA PHE A 59 -0.07 1.36 -1.60
C PHE A 59 0.73 0.34 -0.80
N LYS A 60 1.47 0.86 0.19
CA LYS A 60 2.10 0.03 1.22
C LYS A 60 1.82 0.66 2.57
N ASP A 61 1.24 -0.13 3.45
CA ASP A 61 0.99 0.26 4.83
C ASP A 61 2.00 -0.44 5.73
N TYR A 62 2.52 0.30 6.69
CA TYR A 62 3.54 -0.19 7.61
C TYR A 62 3.09 0.00 9.05
N TYR A 63 3.45 -0.95 9.88
CA TYR A 63 3.45 -0.75 11.33
C TYR A 63 4.54 0.27 11.67
N MET A 64 4.42 0.93 12.81
CA MET A 64 5.41 1.95 13.19
C MET A 64 6.78 1.37 13.49
N ASN A 65 6.90 0.05 13.66
CA ASN A 65 8.20 -0.62 13.76
C ASN A 65 8.89 -0.82 12.39
N GLY A 66 8.23 -0.41 11.30
CA GLY A 66 8.78 -0.52 9.95
C GLY A 66 8.40 -1.77 9.19
N ASN A 67 7.74 -2.73 9.85
CA ASN A 67 7.30 -3.94 9.18
C ASN A 67 6.06 -3.68 8.33
N LEU A 68 6.00 -4.32 7.18
CA LEU A 68 4.87 -4.18 6.27
C LEU A 68 3.61 -4.72 6.92
N ARG A 69 2.51 -3.97 6.82
CA ARG A 69 1.21 -4.35 7.34
C ARG A 69 0.26 -4.76 6.24
N ALA A 70 0.28 -4.04 5.14
CA ALA A 70 -0.58 -4.33 4.00
C ALA A 70 0.05 -3.75 2.73
N GLU A 71 -0.23 -4.36 1.61
CA GLU A 71 0.18 -3.83 0.31
C GLU A 71 -0.80 -4.28 -0.75
N GLY A 72 -0.90 -3.48 -1.81
CA GLY A 72 -1.77 -3.85 -2.91
C GLY A 72 -2.06 -2.70 -3.85
N GLY A 73 -3.00 -2.96 -4.75
CA GLY A 73 -3.46 -1.98 -5.70
C GLY A 73 -4.65 -1.20 -5.20
N TYR A 74 -4.81 0.02 -5.70
CA TYR A 74 -5.96 0.85 -5.36
C TYR A 74 -6.37 1.68 -6.57
N SER A 75 -7.65 2.07 -6.57
CA SER A 75 -8.19 3.02 -7.53
C SER A 75 -8.44 4.38 -6.88
N PHE A 76 -8.75 4.40 -5.60
CA PHE A 76 -9.11 5.61 -4.89
C PHE A 76 -8.80 5.47 -3.40
N ILE A 77 -8.15 6.48 -2.84
CA ILE A 77 -7.87 6.59 -1.40
C ILE A 77 -8.69 7.75 -0.85
N ASP A 78 -9.54 7.46 0.14
CA ASP A 78 -10.32 8.48 0.81
C ASP A 78 -9.63 8.85 2.12
N LEU A 79 -9.04 10.04 2.16
CA LEU A 79 -8.33 10.50 3.35
C LEU A 79 -9.27 10.82 4.51
N GLY A 80 -10.52 11.12 4.21
CA GLY A 80 -11.50 11.43 5.26
C GLY A 80 -12.07 10.18 5.92
N ASN A 81 -12.15 9.09 5.17
CA ASN A 81 -12.71 7.83 5.68
C ASN A 81 -12.16 6.66 4.89
N ASP A 82 -11.24 5.91 5.50
CA ASP A 82 -10.57 4.80 4.81
C ASP A 82 -11.54 3.70 4.37
N ARG A 83 -12.73 3.62 4.96
CA ARG A 83 -13.76 2.67 4.51
C ARG A 83 -14.19 2.91 3.07
N ASN A 84 -14.03 4.13 2.58
CA ASN A 84 -14.38 4.48 1.20
C ASN A 84 -13.23 4.27 0.22
N THR A 85 -12.06 3.86 0.72
CA THR A 85 -10.94 3.51 -0.13
C THR A 85 -11.31 2.32 -1.00
N VAL A 86 -10.98 2.41 -2.29
CA VAL A 86 -11.32 1.39 -3.28
C VAL A 86 -10.06 0.63 -3.66
N PHE A 87 -9.98 -0.63 -3.23
CA PHE A 87 -8.87 -1.50 -3.61
C PHE A 87 -9.11 -2.06 -5.01
N ASN A 88 -8.03 -2.31 -5.72
CA ASN A 88 -8.09 -2.86 -7.07
C ASN A 88 -6.84 -3.69 -7.33
N GLY A 89 -7.03 -4.96 -7.62
CA GLY A 89 -5.94 -5.92 -7.80
C GLY A 89 -5.68 -6.73 -6.53
N ASP A 90 -4.50 -7.28 -6.44
CA ASP A 90 -4.13 -8.11 -5.29
C ASP A 90 -3.85 -7.25 -4.08
N VAL A 91 -4.32 -7.69 -2.91
CA VAL A 91 -4.06 -7.04 -1.63
C VAL A 91 -3.64 -8.12 -0.64
N THR A 92 -2.54 -7.88 0.04
CA THR A 92 -2.02 -8.80 1.06
C THR A 92 -1.86 -8.05 2.36
N THR A 93 -2.25 -8.67 3.47
CA THR A 93 -2.03 -8.12 4.80
C THR A 93 -1.12 -9.04 5.59
N TYR A 94 -0.43 -8.45 6.56
CA TYR A 94 0.59 -9.14 7.34
C TYR A 94 0.41 -8.87 8.83
N TYR A 95 0.80 -9.84 9.64
CA TYR A 95 0.93 -9.64 11.07
C TYR A 95 2.15 -8.78 11.37
N LYS A 96 2.20 -8.25 12.58
CA LYS A 96 3.29 -7.38 13.03
C LYS A 96 4.64 -8.07 12.97
N ASN A 97 4.67 -9.40 13.07
CA ASN A 97 5.90 -10.20 12.97
C ASN A 97 6.34 -10.48 11.53
N GLY A 98 5.60 -9.99 10.54
CA GLY A 98 5.95 -10.16 9.13
C GLY A 98 5.30 -11.33 8.42
N LYS A 99 4.61 -12.21 9.14
CA LYS A 99 3.93 -13.33 8.52
C LYS A 99 2.67 -12.88 7.80
N GLU A 100 2.39 -13.48 6.66
CA GLU A 100 1.19 -13.17 5.90
C GLU A 100 -0.04 -13.54 6.72
N LYS A 101 -1.00 -12.61 6.77
CA LYS A 101 -2.25 -12.79 7.47
C LYS A 101 -3.37 -13.16 6.51
N TRP A 102 -3.45 -12.45 5.40
CA TRP A 102 -4.55 -12.58 4.46
C TRP A 102 -4.13 -12.08 3.09
N HIS A 103 -4.66 -12.72 2.07
CA HIS A 103 -4.40 -12.34 0.69
C HIS A 103 -5.71 -12.44 -0.08
N GLY A 104 -6.03 -11.43 -0.87
CA GLY A 104 -7.23 -11.45 -1.67
C GLY A 104 -7.08 -10.65 -2.94
N LYS A 105 -8.08 -10.74 -3.79
CA LYS A 105 -8.14 -10.00 -5.03
C LYS A 105 -9.39 -9.13 -5.04
N TYR A 106 -9.21 -7.88 -5.46
CA TYR A 106 -10.31 -6.93 -5.59
C TYR A 106 -10.43 -6.47 -7.04
N VAL A 107 -11.66 -6.29 -7.48
CA VAL A 107 -11.97 -5.67 -8.76
C VAL A 107 -12.93 -4.52 -8.47
N ASN A 108 -12.47 -3.29 -8.68
CA ASN A 108 -13.25 -2.08 -8.44
C ASN A 108 -13.89 -2.05 -7.04
N GLY A 109 -13.10 -2.39 -6.03
CA GLY A 109 -13.53 -2.35 -4.65
C GLY A 109 -14.27 -3.59 -4.17
N LYS A 110 -14.60 -4.51 -5.06
CA LYS A 110 -15.31 -5.74 -4.70
C LYS A 110 -14.34 -6.89 -4.59
N ARG A 111 -14.50 -7.67 -3.54
CA ARG A 111 -13.68 -8.85 -3.34
C ARG A 111 -14.08 -9.93 -4.35
N GLU A 112 -13.13 -10.35 -5.18
CA GLU A 112 -13.36 -11.37 -6.19
C GLU A 112 -12.87 -12.74 -5.76
N GLY A 113 -11.97 -12.79 -4.82
CA GLY A 113 -11.44 -14.03 -4.32
C GLY A 113 -10.43 -13.78 -3.23
N TYR A 114 -10.15 -14.80 -2.44
CA TYR A 114 -9.14 -14.69 -1.39
C TYR A 114 -8.55 -16.07 -1.13
N PHE A 115 -7.38 -16.05 -0.57
CA PHE A 115 -6.58 -17.25 -0.40
C PHE A 115 -6.06 -17.37 1.00
#